data_c1d50289f2856c4d9a51069d631b3afc
#
_entry.id   c1d50289f2856c4d9a51069d631b3afc
#
_cell.length_a   1.000
_cell.length_b   1.000
_cell.length_c   1.000
_cell.angle_alpha   90.00
_cell.angle_beta   90.00
_cell.angle_gamma   90.00
#
_symmetry.space_group_name_H-M   'P 1'
#
loop_
_entity.id
_entity.type
_entity.pdbx_description
1 polymer ?
#
loop_
_entity_poly.entity_id
_entity_poly.type
_entity_poly.pdbx_seq_one_letter_code
_entity_poly.pdbx_strand_id
1 'polypeptide(L)'
;MVTDSRSCAQCGTAFTPRREHARFCSARCRVAWNRLNASGPPAVGDALDWTITAMRETIDRLLRARGWDQPHAFAAVSEAVWWVTMVDATLVRYHPDAYDGVLAGHGPAEREVIEGTFGGLRFVRNQMGYHLDHADFIKPGTAAIASWIWRPLPEPGLDSLPARGQEWELTRYREYQARLASQPVGDTFRRAAAFLGRASESCLIHP
;
A
#
# COMPACT_ATOMS: atom_id res chain seq x y z
N MET A 1 -15.63 27.19 -40.43
CA MET A 1 -15.52 26.08 -39.46
C MET A 1 -15.61 26.70 -38.07
N VAL A 2 -16.74 26.52 -37.37
CA VAL A 2 -16.88 27.00 -35.98
C VAL A 2 -16.15 25.98 -35.13
N THR A 3 -14.99 26.37 -34.57
CA THR A 3 -14.29 25.54 -33.59
C THR A 3 -15.08 25.61 -32.29
N ASP A 4 -15.81 24.55 -31.98
CA ASP A 4 -16.57 24.42 -30.75
C ASP A 4 -15.62 24.50 -29.53
N SER A 5 -15.61 25.68 -28.90
CA SER A 5 -14.77 25.95 -27.72
C SER A 5 -15.56 25.64 -26.47
N ARG A 6 -14.98 24.86 -25.53
CA ARG A 6 -15.60 24.48 -24.27
C ARG A 6 -14.78 24.93 -23.08
N SER A 7 -15.46 25.20 -21.98
CA SER A 7 -14.80 25.50 -20.71
C SER A 7 -14.42 24.19 -19.99
N CYS A 8 -13.19 24.11 -19.50
CA CYS A 8 -12.70 22.99 -18.73
C CYS A 8 -13.46 22.88 -17.39
N ALA A 9 -14.03 21.73 -17.10
CA ALA A 9 -14.79 21.48 -15.87
C ALA A 9 -13.96 21.65 -14.58
N GLN A 10 -12.62 21.60 -14.65
CA GLN A 10 -11.74 21.76 -13.50
C GLN A 10 -11.21 23.19 -13.31
N CYS A 11 -10.74 23.82 -14.36
CA CYS A 11 -10.03 25.12 -14.27
C CYS A 11 -10.74 26.28 -14.99
N GLY A 12 -11.88 26.04 -15.62
CA GLY A 12 -12.64 27.05 -16.36
C GLY A 12 -12.00 27.51 -17.69
N THR A 13 -10.75 27.15 -17.98
CA THR A 13 -10.07 27.59 -19.20
C THR A 13 -10.76 27.05 -20.44
N ALA A 14 -10.98 27.93 -21.44
CA ALA A 14 -11.50 27.53 -22.72
C ALA A 14 -10.51 26.64 -23.47
N PHE A 15 -11.00 25.56 -24.10
CA PHE A 15 -10.17 24.66 -24.90
C PHE A 15 -10.97 24.07 -26.06
N THR A 16 -10.28 23.69 -27.12
CA THR A 16 -10.87 22.99 -28.25
C THR A 16 -10.83 21.47 -27.97
N PRO A 17 -11.98 20.80 -27.82
CA PRO A 17 -12.01 19.38 -27.48
C PRO A 17 -11.53 18.53 -28.67
N ARG A 18 -10.62 17.58 -28.41
CA ARG A 18 -10.19 16.58 -29.40
C ARG A 18 -11.21 15.44 -29.60
N ARG A 19 -12.16 15.31 -28.67
CA ARG A 19 -13.25 14.33 -28.70
C ARG A 19 -14.52 15.00 -28.22
N GLU A 20 -15.64 14.65 -28.80
CA GLU A 20 -16.94 15.26 -28.51
C GLU A 20 -17.31 15.31 -27.02
N HIS A 21 -16.93 14.30 -26.25
CA HIS A 21 -17.22 14.19 -24.81
C HIS A 21 -16.09 14.70 -23.90
N ALA A 22 -15.07 15.38 -24.45
CA ALA A 22 -13.97 15.90 -23.63
C ALA A 22 -14.46 17.02 -22.68
N ARG A 23 -14.29 16.84 -21.39
CA ARG A 23 -14.67 17.77 -20.31
C ARG A 23 -13.48 18.55 -19.73
N PHE A 24 -12.26 18.15 -20.05
CA PHE A 24 -11.04 18.68 -19.44
C PHE A 24 -10.03 19.09 -20.51
N CYS A 25 -9.37 20.23 -20.29
CA CYS A 25 -8.34 20.75 -21.20
C CYS A 25 -7.04 19.93 -21.19
N SER A 26 -6.82 19.14 -20.14
CA SER A 26 -5.60 18.31 -19.97
C SER A 26 -5.86 17.10 -19.09
N ALA A 27 -4.93 16.12 -19.15
CA ALA A 27 -4.92 14.98 -18.23
C ALA A 27 -4.76 15.42 -16.77
N ARG A 28 -3.99 16.48 -16.51
CA ARG A 28 -3.81 17.08 -15.18
C ARG A 28 -5.14 17.58 -14.60
N CYS A 29 -5.94 18.29 -15.40
CA CYS A 29 -7.26 18.77 -14.97
C CYS A 29 -8.23 17.61 -14.70
N ARG A 30 -8.20 16.56 -15.52
CA ARG A 30 -9.00 15.36 -15.28
C ARG A 30 -8.64 14.68 -13.95
N VAL A 31 -7.34 14.53 -13.67
CA VAL A 31 -6.87 13.92 -12.41
C VAL A 31 -7.24 14.79 -11.22
N ALA A 32 -7.06 16.12 -11.32
CA ALA A 32 -7.45 17.06 -10.26
C ALA A 32 -8.96 17.03 -10.00
N TRP A 33 -9.78 17.03 -11.06
CA TRP A 33 -11.23 16.87 -10.93
C TRP A 33 -11.62 15.57 -10.25
N ASN A 34 -11.04 14.46 -10.66
CA ASN A 34 -11.34 13.16 -10.05
C ASN A 34 -10.93 13.10 -8.58
N ARG A 35 -9.87 13.82 -8.18
CA ARG A 35 -9.46 13.91 -6.77
C ARG A 35 -10.41 14.75 -5.93
N LEU A 36 -10.95 15.83 -6.50
CA LEU A 36 -11.86 16.76 -5.79
C LEU A 36 -13.32 16.27 -5.79
N ASN A 37 -13.72 15.57 -6.88
CA ASN A 37 -15.07 15.10 -7.10
C ASN A 37 -15.15 13.56 -7.07
N ALA A 38 -14.10 12.87 -6.67
CA ALA A 38 -14.28 11.51 -6.20
C ALA A 38 -15.32 11.65 -5.10
N SER A 39 -16.55 11.27 -5.44
CA SER A 39 -17.69 11.15 -4.54
C SER A 39 -17.12 10.71 -3.20
N GLY A 40 -17.54 11.34 -2.11
CA GLY A 40 -17.04 11.02 -0.78
C GLY A 40 -16.89 9.53 -0.57
N PRO A 41 -16.18 9.07 0.43
CA PRO A 41 -15.83 7.67 0.56
C PRO A 41 -17.03 6.84 0.08
N PRO A 42 -16.85 5.86 -0.82
CA PRO A 42 -17.93 4.93 -1.16
C PRO A 42 -18.56 4.53 0.16
N ALA A 43 -19.85 4.22 0.22
CA ALA A 43 -20.49 3.83 1.48
C ALA A 43 -19.54 2.84 2.18
N VAL A 44 -18.70 3.37 3.07
CA VAL A 44 -17.34 2.90 3.33
C VAL A 44 -17.39 1.70 4.25
N GLY A 45 -18.54 1.49 4.94
CA GLY A 45 -18.72 0.35 5.81
C GLY A 45 -18.36 -0.97 5.09
N ASP A 46 -19.09 -1.31 4.05
CA ASP A 46 -18.99 -2.66 3.48
C ASP A 46 -17.65 -2.93 2.76
N ALA A 47 -17.15 -1.98 1.97
CA ALA A 47 -15.94 -2.20 1.18
C ALA A 47 -14.67 -2.26 2.05
N LEU A 48 -14.59 -1.43 3.10
CA LEU A 48 -13.49 -1.47 4.05
C LEU A 48 -13.54 -2.78 4.85
N ASP A 49 -14.71 -3.19 5.33
CA ASP A 49 -14.89 -4.43 6.07
C ASP A 49 -14.49 -5.65 5.25
N TRP A 50 -14.84 -5.69 3.97
CA TRP A 50 -14.41 -6.76 3.07
C TRP A 50 -12.90 -6.81 2.87
N THR A 51 -12.24 -5.66 2.69
CA THR A 51 -10.79 -5.62 2.53
C THR A 51 -10.06 -6.01 3.82
N ILE A 52 -10.57 -5.61 4.98
CA ILE A 52 -10.05 -6.02 6.28
C ILE A 52 -10.25 -7.51 6.50
N THR A 53 -11.42 -8.04 6.16
CA THR A 53 -11.71 -9.48 6.25
C THR A 53 -10.76 -10.27 5.36
N ALA A 54 -10.60 -9.88 4.09
CA ALA A 54 -9.68 -10.53 3.16
C ALA A 54 -8.22 -10.47 3.65
N MET A 55 -7.80 -9.33 4.20
CA MET A 55 -6.47 -9.18 4.82
C MET A 55 -6.29 -10.16 5.99
N ARG A 56 -7.25 -10.22 6.92
CA ARG A 56 -7.19 -11.11 8.10
C ARG A 56 -7.15 -12.57 7.70
N GLU A 57 -8.03 -13.01 6.80
CA GLU A 57 -8.07 -14.38 6.30
C GLU A 57 -6.78 -14.81 5.59
N THR A 58 -6.22 -13.90 4.77
CA THR A 58 -4.96 -14.15 4.07
C THR A 58 -3.79 -14.28 5.05
N ILE A 59 -3.71 -13.38 6.05
CA ILE A 59 -2.68 -13.46 7.09
C ILE A 59 -2.83 -14.72 7.92
N ASP A 60 -4.04 -15.07 8.32
CA ASP A 60 -4.33 -16.28 9.08
C ASP A 60 -3.95 -17.55 8.31
N ARG A 61 -4.21 -17.58 7.01
CA ARG A 61 -3.79 -18.68 6.13
C ARG A 61 -2.27 -18.77 6.08
N LEU A 62 -1.59 -17.64 5.88
CA LEU A 62 -0.14 -17.55 5.87
C LEU A 62 0.49 -18.04 7.19
N LEU A 63 -0.05 -17.60 8.34
CA LEU A 63 0.49 -17.97 9.65
C LEU A 63 0.26 -19.44 10.03
N ARG A 64 -0.78 -20.06 9.50
CA ARG A 64 -1.08 -21.49 9.72
C ARG A 64 -0.37 -22.41 8.74
N ALA A 65 0.14 -21.87 7.66
CA ALA A 65 0.82 -22.66 6.64
C ALA A 65 2.10 -23.29 7.18
N ARG A 66 2.20 -24.59 6.99
CA ARG A 66 3.38 -25.38 7.37
C ARG A 66 3.80 -26.22 6.17
N GLY A 67 5.11 -26.35 5.95
CA GLY A 67 5.64 -27.19 4.89
C GLY A 67 5.37 -26.67 3.48
N TRP A 68 5.08 -25.38 3.32
CA TRP A 68 4.95 -24.79 1.99
C TRP A 68 6.30 -24.77 1.27
N ASP A 69 6.26 -25.10 -0.01
CA ASP A 69 7.37 -24.82 -0.90
C ASP A 69 7.45 -23.30 -1.22
N GLN A 70 8.54 -22.91 -1.83
CA GLN A 70 8.80 -21.49 -2.09
C GLN A 70 7.75 -20.83 -3.00
N PRO A 71 7.21 -21.46 -4.06
CA PRO A 71 6.16 -20.87 -4.89
C PRO A 71 4.87 -20.59 -4.11
N HIS A 72 4.41 -21.53 -3.27
CA HIS A 72 3.21 -21.33 -2.47
C HIS A 72 3.39 -20.26 -1.40
N ALA A 73 4.54 -20.27 -0.73
CA ALA A 73 4.87 -19.24 0.25
C ALA A 73 4.97 -17.85 -0.40
N PHE A 74 5.61 -17.76 -1.56
CA PHE A 74 5.69 -16.53 -2.34
C PHE A 74 4.30 -15.98 -2.69
N ALA A 75 3.43 -16.81 -3.23
CA ALA A 75 2.07 -16.40 -3.60
C ALA A 75 1.29 -15.88 -2.39
N ALA A 76 1.34 -16.58 -1.26
CA ALA A 76 0.62 -16.17 -0.05
C ALA A 76 1.19 -14.90 0.58
N VAL A 77 2.51 -14.73 0.61
CA VAL A 77 3.15 -13.50 1.07
C VAL A 77 2.81 -12.33 0.16
N SER A 78 2.81 -12.53 -1.15
CA SER A 78 2.42 -11.52 -2.14
C SER A 78 0.98 -11.04 -1.93
N GLU A 79 0.06 -11.96 -1.73
CA GLU A 79 -1.34 -11.66 -1.43
C GLU A 79 -1.47 -10.88 -0.11
N ALA A 80 -0.76 -11.30 0.94
CA ALA A 80 -0.77 -10.59 2.23
C ALA A 80 -0.18 -9.18 2.13
N VAL A 81 0.92 -8.98 1.39
CA VAL A 81 1.50 -7.66 1.10
C VAL A 81 0.49 -6.77 0.39
N TRP A 82 -0.22 -7.32 -0.61
CA TRP A 82 -1.24 -6.59 -1.35
C TRP A 82 -2.35 -6.10 -0.42
N TRP A 83 -2.99 -6.99 0.32
CA TRP A 83 -4.10 -6.62 1.20
C TRP A 83 -3.69 -5.66 2.31
N VAL A 84 -2.56 -5.89 2.98
CA VAL A 84 -2.06 -5.00 4.03
C VAL A 84 -1.81 -3.59 3.49
N THR A 85 -1.14 -3.47 2.33
CA THR A 85 -0.85 -2.15 1.76
C THR A 85 -2.08 -1.46 1.18
N MET A 86 -3.10 -2.22 0.77
CA MET A 86 -4.39 -1.66 0.33
C MET A 86 -5.20 -1.11 1.50
N VAL A 87 -5.32 -1.87 2.60
CA VAL A 87 -6.01 -1.41 3.82
C VAL A 87 -5.31 -0.18 4.40
N ASP A 88 -3.98 -0.22 4.53
CA ASP A 88 -3.16 0.90 4.98
C ASP A 88 -3.40 2.17 4.13
N ALA A 89 -3.31 2.06 2.81
CA ALA A 89 -3.55 3.19 1.90
C ALA A 89 -4.99 3.72 1.98
N THR A 90 -5.96 2.84 2.21
CA THR A 90 -7.38 3.21 2.37
C THR A 90 -7.59 3.99 3.66
N LEU A 91 -7.06 3.50 4.78
CA LEU A 91 -7.17 4.17 6.08
C LEU A 91 -6.46 5.53 6.07
N VAL A 92 -5.23 5.60 5.60
CA VAL A 92 -4.48 6.87 5.49
C VAL A 92 -5.21 7.89 4.60
N ARG A 93 -5.88 7.44 3.55
CA ARG A 93 -6.54 8.34 2.60
C ARG A 93 -7.93 8.80 3.03
N TYR A 94 -8.72 7.91 3.60
CA TYR A 94 -10.14 8.15 3.85
C TYR A 94 -10.50 8.25 5.34
N HIS A 95 -9.61 7.79 6.23
CA HIS A 95 -9.79 7.79 7.68
C HIS A 95 -8.53 8.27 8.41
N PRO A 96 -7.92 9.42 8.00
CA PRO A 96 -6.65 9.88 8.57
C PRO A 96 -6.76 10.08 10.08
N ASP A 97 -7.85 10.64 10.59
CA ASP A 97 -8.03 10.92 12.01
C ASP A 97 -8.01 9.63 12.86
N ALA A 98 -8.64 8.56 12.38
CA ALA A 98 -8.62 7.26 13.07
C ALA A 98 -7.22 6.62 13.01
N TYR A 99 -6.56 6.69 11.85
CA TYR A 99 -5.21 6.18 11.65
C TYR A 99 -4.20 6.91 12.55
N ASP A 100 -4.19 8.24 12.51
CA ASP A 100 -3.29 9.09 13.26
C ASP A 100 -3.58 9.02 14.77
N GLY A 101 -4.85 8.89 15.16
CA GLY A 101 -5.25 8.71 16.55
C GLY A 101 -4.70 7.44 17.16
N VAL A 102 -4.77 6.31 16.44
CA VAL A 102 -4.17 5.05 16.88
C VAL A 102 -2.65 5.14 16.89
N LEU A 103 -2.05 5.76 15.86
CA LEU A 103 -0.59 5.93 15.80
C LEU A 103 -0.07 6.82 16.94
N ALA A 104 -0.79 7.89 17.30
CA ALA A 104 -0.44 8.78 18.40
C ALA A 104 -0.51 8.11 19.78
N GLY A 105 -1.31 7.04 19.91
CA GLY A 105 -1.37 6.21 21.12
C GLY A 105 -0.08 5.40 21.38
N HIS A 106 0.82 5.31 20.42
CA HIS A 106 2.10 4.62 20.54
C HIS A 106 3.24 5.57 20.90
N GLY A 107 4.25 5.09 21.62
CA GLY A 107 5.46 5.85 21.90
C GLY A 107 6.29 6.12 20.61
N PRO A 108 7.22 7.12 20.63
CA PRO A 108 7.95 7.51 19.41
C PRO A 108 8.69 6.35 18.73
N ALA A 109 9.35 5.50 19.49
CA ALA A 109 10.09 4.35 18.97
C ALA A 109 9.14 3.30 18.33
N GLU A 110 7.97 3.09 18.90
CA GLU A 110 6.99 2.14 18.37
C GLU A 110 6.33 2.68 17.12
N ARG A 111 6.05 3.98 17.05
CA ARG A 111 5.57 4.66 15.84
C ARG A 111 6.55 4.48 14.70
N GLU A 112 7.83 4.73 14.92
CA GLU A 112 8.88 4.54 13.91
C GLU A 112 8.92 3.09 13.40
N VAL A 113 8.71 2.11 14.29
CA VAL A 113 8.64 0.70 13.89
C VAL A 113 7.40 0.43 13.04
N ILE A 114 6.25 0.97 13.39
CA ILE A 114 4.99 0.80 12.65
C ILE A 114 5.13 1.43 11.25
N GLU A 115 5.49 2.70 11.17
CA GLU A 115 5.64 3.45 9.92
C GLU A 115 6.67 2.80 9.00
N GLY A 116 7.84 2.44 9.52
CA GLY A 116 8.88 1.74 8.77
C GLY A 116 8.47 0.34 8.32
N THR A 117 7.61 -0.36 9.08
CA THR A 117 7.05 -1.64 8.64
C THR A 117 6.17 -1.45 7.41
N PHE A 118 5.27 -0.46 7.40
CA PHE A 118 4.44 -0.18 6.23
C PHE A 118 5.26 0.36 5.05
N GLY A 119 6.28 1.17 5.29
CA GLY A 119 7.20 1.62 4.25
C GLY A 119 7.92 0.46 3.58
N GLY A 120 8.45 -0.47 4.37
CA GLY A 120 9.07 -1.69 3.87
C GLY A 120 8.10 -2.60 3.09
N LEU A 121 6.85 -2.75 3.54
CA LEU A 121 5.84 -3.52 2.81
C LEU A 121 5.44 -2.84 1.49
N ARG A 122 5.38 -1.50 1.45
CA ARG A 122 5.16 -0.76 0.20
C ARG A 122 6.33 -0.92 -0.77
N PHE A 123 7.57 -1.01 -0.27
CA PHE A 123 8.73 -1.35 -1.08
C PHE A 123 8.54 -2.73 -1.72
N VAL A 124 8.26 -3.78 -0.93
CA VAL A 124 8.02 -5.13 -1.44
C VAL A 124 6.92 -5.14 -2.51
N ARG A 125 5.79 -4.48 -2.26
CA ARG A 125 4.69 -4.38 -3.24
C ARG A 125 5.13 -3.78 -4.56
N ASN A 126 5.95 -2.72 -4.51
CA ASN A 126 6.46 -2.08 -5.72
C ASN A 126 7.42 -3.01 -6.48
N GLN A 127 8.32 -3.70 -5.78
CA GLN A 127 9.22 -4.67 -6.40
C GLN A 127 8.45 -5.79 -7.09
N MET A 128 7.39 -6.31 -6.49
CA MET A 128 6.53 -7.33 -7.09
C MET A 128 5.83 -6.86 -8.38
N GLY A 129 5.50 -5.57 -8.46
CA GLY A 129 4.80 -4.99 -9.62
C GLY A 129 5.71 -4.65 -10.81
N TYR A 130 6.98 -4.37 -10.57
CA TYR A 130 7.90 -3.84 -11.58
C TYR A 130 9.11 -4.72 -11.88
N HIS A 131 9.47 -5.64 -11.00
CA HIS A 131 10.71 -6.42 -11.08
C HIS A 131 10.43 -7.90 -10.79
N LEU A 132 9.80 -8.60 -11.75
CA LEU A 132 9.56 -10.05 -11.65
C LEU A 132 10.86 -10.86 -11.43
N ASP A 133 11.99 -10.31 -11.85
CA ASP A 133 13.31 -10.92 -11.65
C ASP A 133 13.76 -10.93 -10.18
N HIS A 134 13.11 -10.13 -9.32
CA HIS A 134 13.39 -10.03 -7.89
C HIS A 134 12.30 -10.68 -7.01
N ALA A 135 11.58 -11.65 -7.55
CA ALA A 135 10.58 -12.42 -6.83
C ALA A 135 11.12 -13.18 -5.58
N ASP A 136 12.40 -13.07 -5.31
CA ASP A 136 13.09 -13.81 -4.25
C ASP A 136 13.29 -13.01 -2.96
N PHE A 137 12.22 -12.30 -2.52
CA PHE A 137 12.27 -11.50 -1.29
C PHE A 137 12.02 -12.28 -0.01
N ILE A 138 11.77 -13.61 -0.09
CA ILE A 138 11.64 -14.49 1.06
C ILE A 138 12.56 -15.72 0.95
N LYS A 139 12.94 -16.27 2.08
CA LYS A 139 13.69 -17.52 2.16
C LYS A 139 13.13 -18.38 3.31
N PRO A 140 13.30 -19.69 3.27
CA PRO A 140 13.02 -20.55 4.41
C PRO A 140 13.83 -20.11 5.64
N GLY A 141 13.20 -20.11 6.80
CA GLY A 141 13.88 -19.95 8.08
C GLY A 141 14.73 -21.17 8.40
N THR A 142 15.54 -21.07 9.47
CA THR A 142 16.31 -22.21 9.97
C THR A 142 15.35 -23.27 10.56
N ALA A 143 15.77 -24.55 10.55
CA ALA A 143 14.94 -25.72 10.85
C ALA A 143 14.20 -25.70 12.22
N ALA A 144 14.62 -24.85 13.16
CA ALA A 144 13.94 -24.65 14.43
C ALA A 144 12.70 -23.73 14.34
N ILE A 145 12.58 -22.96 13.27
CA ILE A 145 11.49 -21.99 13.05
C ILE A 145 10.94 -22.29 11.64
N ALA A 146 9.83 -23.03 11.56
CA ALA A 146 9.13 -23.29 10.30
C ALA A 146 8.47 -22.00 9.76
N SER A 147 9.25 -20.93 9.67
CA SER A 147 8.78 -19.60 9.26
C SER A 147 9.65 -19.07 8.13
N TRP A 148 9.00 -18.41 7.19
CA TRP A 148 9.66 -17.67 6.15
C TRP A 148 10.30 -16.40 6.71
N ILE A 149 11.45 -16.02 6.17
CA ILE A 149 12.22 -14.84 6.57
C ILE A 149 12.36 -13.90 5.35
N TRP A 150 12.21 -12.61 5.57
CA TRP A 150 12.51 -11.60 4.57
C TRP A 150 14.00 -11.62 4.22
N ARG A 151 14.33 -11.70 2.95
CA ARG A 151 15.72 -11.61 2.50
C ARG A 151 16.21 -10.17 2.57
N PRO A 152 17.47 -9.91 2.95
CA PRO A 152 18.15 -8.67 2.59
C PRO A 152 18.20 -8.56 1.06
N LEU A 153 17.70 -7.46 0.51
CA LEU A 153 17.70 -7.20 -0.93
C LEU A 153 18.83 -6.22 -1.28
N PRO A 154 19.40 -6.30 -2.48
CA PRO A 154 20.32 -5.29 -2.96
C PRO A 154 19.60 -3.94 -3.13
N GLU A 155 20.37 -2.86 -3.16
CA GLU A 155 19.81 -1.55 -3.47
C GLU A 155 19.20 -1.56 -4.87
N PRO A 156 17.97 -1.05 -5.03
CA PRO A 156 17.30 -1.08 -6.33
C PRO A 156 17.99 -0.14 -7.32
N GLY A 157 18.08 -0.57 -8.57
CA GLY A 157 18.47 0.31 -9.69
C GLY A 157 17.37 1.34 -9.93
N LEU A 158 17.67 2.62 -9.76
CA LEU A 158 16.69 3.70 -9.79
C LEU A 158 16.73 4.54 -11.07
N ASP A 159 17.62 4.23 -12.00
CA ASP A 159 17.91 5.04 -13.20
C ASP A 159 16.68 5.29 -14.09
N SER A 160 15.71 4.38 -14.06
CA SER A 160 14.46 4.50 -14.80
C SER A 160 13.43 5.42 -14.16
N LEU A 161 13.63 5.85 -12.91
CA LEU A 161 12.69 6.68 -12.16
C LEU A 161 13.08 8.17 -12.21
N PRO A 162 12.10 9.09 -12.24
CA PRO A 162 12.36 10.51 -12.04
C PRO A 162 12.94 10.76 -10.63
N ALA A 163 13.76 11.79 -10.44
CA ALA A 163 14.49 12.07 -9.20
C ALA A 163 13.63 11.98 -7.91
N ARG A 164 12.41 12.53 -7.94
CA ARG A 164 11.48 12.41 -6.81
C ARG A 164 11.05 10.97 -6.54
N GLY A 165 10.91 10.15 -7.58
CA GLY A 165 10.59 8.73 -7.46
C GLY A 165 11.74 7.94 -6.85
N GLN A 166 12.99 8.30 -7.21
CA GLN A 166 14.20 7.69 -6.67
C GLN A 166 14.31 7.91 -5.14
N GLU A 167 14.13 9.14 -4.68
CA GLU A 167 14.17 9.47 -3.25
C GLU A 167 13.14 8.68 -2.43
N TRP A 168 11.91 8.57 -2.96
CA TRP A 168 10.84 7.79 -2.33
C TRP A 168 11.15 6.30 -2.27
N GLU A 169 11.68 5.75 -3.34
CA GLU A 169 12.01 4.32 -3.40
C GLU A 169 13.20 3.98 -2.50
N LEU A 170 14.21 4.85 -2.45
CA LEU A 170 15.34 4.71 -1.52
C LEU A 170 14.90 4.77 -0.05
N THR A 171 13.99 5.67 0.29
CA THR A 171 13.45 5.75 1.65
C THR A 171 12.76 4.44 2.03
N ARG A 172 11.89 3.91 1.18
CA ARG A 172 11.20 2.63 1.41
C ARG A 172 12.16 1.43 1.44
N TYR A 173 13.19 1.44 0.61
CA TYR A 173 14.24 0.43 0.65
C TYR A 173 14.97 0.45 2.00
N ARG A 174 15.33 1.63 2.53
CA ARG A 174 15.95 1.75 3.85
C ARG A 174 15.04 1.26 4.96
N GLU A 175 13.75 1.57 4.88
CA GLU A 175 12.74 1.06 5.81
C GLU A 175 12.62 -0.46 5.73
N TYR A 176 12.62 -1.03 4.52
CA TYR A 176 12.66 -2.47 4.30
C TYR A 176 13.89 -3.11 4.98
N GLN A 177 15.08 -2.58 4.72
CA GLN A 177 16.31 -3.10 5.30
C GLN A 177 16.31 -3.00 6.82
N ALA A 178 15.83 -1.90 7.37
CA ALA A 178 15.82 -1.66 8.81
C ALA A 178 14.76 -2.48 9.57
N ARG A 179 13.60 -2.76 8.94
CA ARG A 179 12.43 -3.29 9.67
C ARG A 179 11.99 -4.69 9.22
N LEU A 180 12.23 -5.07 7.97
CA LEU A 180 11.80 -6.36 7.43
C LEU A 180 12.98 -7.31 7.20
N ALA A 181 14.05 -6.86 6.58
CA ALA A 181 15.17 -7.72 6.20
C ALA A 181 15.66 -8.58 7.39
N SER A 182 15.79 -9.88 7.15
CA SER A 182 16.16 -10.90 8.13
C SER A 182 15.14 -11.14 9.26
N GLN A 183 13.98 -10.50 9.24
CA GLN A 183 12.91 -10.74 10.21
C GLN A 183 11.95 -11.83 9.74
N PRO A 184 11.27 -12.52 10.67
CA PRO A 184 10.21 -13.46 10.32
C PRO A 184 9.05 -12.75 9.60
N VAL A 185 8.64 -13.28 8.47
CA VAL A 185 7.52 -12.77 7.67
C VAL A 185 6.23 -12.72 8.49
N GLY A 186 5.98 -13.76 9.29
CA GLY A 186 4.80 -13.85 10.14
C GLY A 186 4.70 -12.74 11.19
N ASP A 187 5.82 -12.30 11.77
CA ASP A 187 5.83 -11.24 12.77
C ASP A 187 5.52 -9.87 12.15
N THR A 188 6.01 -9.63 10.94
CA THR A 188 5.67 -8.44 10.16
C THR A 188 4.17 -8.33 9.96
N PHE A 189 3.53 -9.41 9.51
CA PHE A 189 2.09 -9.40 9.24
C PHE A 189 1.23 -9.36 10.51
N ARG A 190 1.64 -10.02 11.60
CA ARG A 190 0.94 -9.89 12.89
C ARG A 190 0.93 -8.45 13.39
N ARG A 191 2.07 -7.76 13.31
CA ARG A 191 2.18 -6.34 13.71
C ARG A 191 1.32 -5.45 12.84
N ALA A 192 1.41 -5.60 11.52
CA ALA A 192 0.61 -4.83 10.59
C ALA A 192 -0.90 -5.04 10.80
N ALA A 193 -1.35 -6.31 10.93
CA ALA A 193 -2.75 -6.63 11.16
C ALA A 193 -3.27 -6.08 12.50
N ALA A 194 -2.47 -6.14 13.56
CA ALA A 194 -2.85 -5.59 14.86
C ALA A 194 -3.04 -4.08 14.82
N PHE A 195 -2.18 -3.34 14.14
CA PHE A 195 -2.31 -1.90 13.98
C PHE A 195 -3.52 -1.53 13.11
N LEU A 196 -3.63 -2.10 11.90
CA LEU A 196 -4.72 -1.80 10.98
C LEU A 196 -6.09 -2.23 11.54
N GLY A 197 -6.13 -3.31 12.31
CA GLY A 197 -7.33 -3.73 13.02
C GLY A 197 -7.83 -2.65 13.99
N ARG A 198 -6.95 -2.12 14.84
CA ARG A 198 -7.30 -1.03 15.77
C ARG A 198 -7.73 0.24 15.04
N ALA A 199 -7.01 0.61 13.97
CA ALA A 199 -7.35 1.79 13.18
C ALA A 199 -8.72 1.65 12.52
N SER A 200 -9.06 0.46 12.02
CA SER A 200 -10.38 0.20 11.41
C SER A 200 -11.51 0.20 12.44
N GLU A 201 -11.29 -0.36 13.62
CA GLU A 201 -12.27 -0.33 14.72
C GLU A 201 -12.58 1.11 15.16
N SER A 202 -11.56 1.99 15.16
CA SER A 202 -11.75 3.41 15.48
C SER A 202 -12.61 4.16 14.44
N CYS A 203 -12.64 3.70 13.17
CA CYS A 203 -13.50 4.27 12.14
C CYS A 203 -15.00 4.01 12.40
N LEU A 204 -15.34 2.90 13.07
CA LEU A 204 -16.71 2.51 13.34
C LEU A 204 -17.31 3.26 14.54
N ILE A 205 -16.47 3.83 15.40
CA ILE A 205 -16.89 4.50 16.64
C ILE A 205 -17.19 5.99 16.38
N HIS A 206 -16.63 6.57 15.33
CA HIS A 206 -16.80 7.97 14.94
C HIS A 206 -17.23 8.06 13.48
N PRO A 207 -18.53 7.80 13.16
CA PRO A 207 -19.06 7.90 11.79
C PRO A 207 -19.13 9.35 11.29
#